data_d2ae23aaa4bbc90f880c7d69ff8904fd
#
_entry.id   d2ae23aaa4bbc90f880c7d69ff8904fd
#
_cell.length_a   1.000
_cell.length_b   1.000
_cell.length_c   1.000
_cell.angle_alpha   90.00
_cell.angle_beta   90.00
_cell.angle_gamma   90.00
#
_symmetry.space_group_name_H-M   'P 1'
#
loop_
_entity.id
_entity.type
_entity.pdbx_description
1 polymer ?
#
loop_
_entity_poly.entity_id
_entity_poly.type
_entity_poly.pdbx_seq_one_letter_code
_entity_poly.pdbx_strand_id
1 'polypeptide(L)'
;MKKQAVLSLSGGMDSSTVLLHLLANDYQVTALSFDYGQKHNVELERAAELIEYLNKNGHHVKYQRITLQGLVGLLDSNLVKGGDDVPEGHYEEDNMKDTVVPNRNKIFSSIIQAVALSIAQVRECDVDIAMGIHAGDHAIYPDCRQEFRDADYEAFKQGNWDADKVKYITPYLYGDKF
;
A
#
# COMPACT_ATOMS: atom_id res chain seq x y z
N MET A 1 -9.25 -23.86 3.05
CA MET A 1 -8.02 -23.02 3.06
C MET A 1 -8.45 -21.59 3.33
N LYS A 2 -7.74 -20.85 4.20
CA LYS A 2 -8.05 -19.43 4.44
C LYS A 2 -7.82 -18.61 3.17
N LYS A 3 -8.67 -17.59 2.96
CA LYS A 3 -8.46 -16.61 1.90
C LYS A 3 -7.12 -15.89 2.10
N GLN A 4 -6.41 -15.61 1.01
CA GLN A 4 -5.12 -14.91 1.06
C GLN A 4 -5.30 -13.45 0.68
N ALA A 5 -4.66 -12.55 1.40
CA ALA A 5 -4.60 -11.14 1.05
C ALA A 5 -3.19 -10.57 1.17
N VAL A 6 -2.87 -9.63 0.32
CA VAL A 6 -1.68 -8.78 0.42
C VAL A 6 -2.13 -7.34 0.67
N LEU A 7 -1.49 -6.67 1.60
CA LEU A 7 -1.82 -5.32 2.02
C LEU A 7 -0.57 -4.45 2.09
N SER A 8 -0.64 -3.24 1.57
CA SER A 8 0.32 -2.17 1.92
C SER A 8 -0.05 -1.58 3.27
N LEU A 9 0.82 -1.75 4.27
CA LEU A 9 0.64 -1.25 5.63
C LEU A 9 1.53 -0.04 5.86
N SER A 10 0.96 1.15 5.83
CA SER A 10 1.69 2.39 6.06
C SER A 10 1.91 2.72 7.55
N GLY A 11 1.12 2.13 8.44
CA GLY A 11 1.05 2.51 9.86
C GLY A 11 0.05 3.62 10.15
N GLY A 12 -0.58 4.18 9.12
CA GLY A 12 -1.72 5.09 9.24
C GLY A 12 -3.02 4.38 9.56
N MET A 13 -4.05 5.15 9.91
CA MET A 13 -5.36 4.65 10.35
C MET A 13 -6.03 3.78 9.27
N ASP A 14 -6.03 4.23 8.02
CA ASP A 14 -6.77 3.57 6.95
C ASP A 14 -6.23 2.16 6.65
N SER A 15 -4.92 2.01 6.47
CA SER A 15 -4.29 0.71 6.21
C SER A 15 -4.38 -0.24 7.41
N SER A 16 -4.30 0.30 8.63
CA SER A 16 -4.47 -0.49 9.86
C SER A 16 -5.90 -1.01 10.00
N THR A 17 -6.90 -0.19 9.67
CA THR A 17 -8.31 -0.59 9.66
C THR A 17 -8.58 -1.71 8.66
N VAL A 18 -8.01 -1.60 7.45
CA VAL A 18 -8.13 -2.68 6.44
C VAL A 18 -7.48 -3.98 6.93
N LEU A 19 -6.32 -3.91 7.58
CA LEU A 19 -5.68 -5.09 8.18
C LEU A 19 -6.62 -5.78 9.18
N LEU A 20 -7.20 -5.03 10.10
CA LEU A 20 -8.12 -5.57 11.10
C LEU A 20 -9.38 -6.15 10.46
N HIS A 21 -9.92 -5.50 9.43
CA HIS A 21 -11.05 -6.01 8.65
C HIS A 21 -10.73 -7.37 7.99
N LEU A 22 -9.56 -7.48 7.36
CA LEU A 22 -9.13 -8.74 6.74
C LEU A 22 -9.00 -9.87 7.76
N LEU A 23 -8.42 -9.59 8.92
CA LEU A 23 -8.28 -10.58 10.00
C LEU A 23 -9.64 -10.99 10.57
N ALA A 24 -10.57 -10.05 10.73
CA ALA A 24 -11.94 -10.32 11.18
C ALA A 24 -12.75 -11.16 10.16
N ASN A 25 -12.38 -11.12 8.88
CA ASN A 25 -12.97 -11.91 7.81
C ASN A 25 -12.16 -13.17 7.46
N ASP A 26 -11.33 -13.61 8.38
CA ASP A 26 -10.60 -14.89 8.32
C ASP A 26 -9.57 -15.00 7.19
N TYR A 27 -9.01 -13.87 6.75
CA TYR A 27 -7.92 -13.84 5.79
C TYR A 27 -6.58 -14.19 6.45
N GLN A 28 -5.74 -14.89 5.69
CA GLN A 28 -4.32 -14.94 5.92
C GLN A 28 -3.66 -13.74 5.23
N VAL A 29 -3.07 -12.85 6.00
CA VAL A 29 -2.56 -11.58 5.48
C VAL A 29 -1.04 -11.58 5.40
N THR A 30 -0.54 -11.10 4.26
CA THR A 30 0.84 -10.67 4.05
C THR A 30 0.84 -9.15 3.98
N ALA A 31 1.41 -8.49 4.97
CA ALA A 31 1.51 -7.03 5.05
C ALA A 31 2.91 -6.56 4.63
N LEU A 32 2.95 -5.56 3.77
CA LEU A 32 4.19 -4.94 3.28
C LEU A 32 4.22 -3.48 3.71
N SER A 33 5.33 -3.05 4.30
CA SER A 33 5.62 -1.62 4.53
C SER A 33 6.79 -1.19 3.67
N PHE A 34 6.72 0.02 3.11
CA PHE A 34 7.75 0.54 2.21
C PHE A 34 8.57 1.62 2.92
N ASP A 35 9.88 1.38 3.00
CA ASP A 35 10.88 2.35 3.45
C ASP A 35 11.61 2.91 2.24
N TYR A 36 11.24 4.11 1.84
CA TYR A 36 11.85 4.83 0.73
C TYR A 36 12.63 6.08 1.20
N GLY A 37 13.02 6.11 2.49
CA GLY A 37 13.76 7.22 3.08
C GLY A 37 12.91 8.44 3.42
N GLN A 38 11.60 8.26 3.64
CA GLN A 38 10.69 9.32 4.05
C GLN A 38 11.12 9.97 5.38
N LYS A 39 10.84 11.27 5.52
CA LYS A 39 11.20 12.06 6.72
C LYS A 39 10.50 11.54 7.98
N HIS A 40 9.25 11.08 7.85
CA HIS A 40 8.42 10.62 8.97
C HIS A 40 8.43 9.08 9.05
N ASN A 41 9.43 8.53 9.76
CA ASN A 41 9.55 7.08 9.95
C ASN A 41 8.62 6.52 11.05
N VAL A 42 7.97 7.38 11.82
CA VAL A 42 7.09 6.96 12.93
C VAL A 42 5.96 6.03 12.47
N GLU A 43 5.50 6.18 11.24
CA GLU A 43 4.47 5.31 10.67
C GLU A 43 4.97 3.88 10.47
N LEU A 44 6.23 3.70 10.04
CA LEU A 44 6.85 2.39 9.90
C LEU A 44 7.02 1.68 11.25
N GLU A 45 7.34 2.43 12.30
CA GLU A 45 7.42 1.91 13.66
C GLU A 45 6.04 1.47 14.16
N ARG A 46 5.01 2.31 13.97
CA ARG A 46 3.62 1.97 14.30
C ARG A 46 3.12 0.74 13.57
N ALA A 47 3.47 0.59 12.29
CA ALA A 47 3.12 -0.61 11.54
C ALA A 47 3.74 -1.86 12.16
N ALA A 48 5.03 -1.81 12.50
CA ALA A 48 5.73 -2.92 13.13
C ALA A 48 5.16 -3.25 14.52
N GLU A 49 4.88 -2.26 15.35
CA GLU A 49 4.26 -2.42 16.66
C GLU A 49 2.88 -3.06 16.57
N LEU A 50 2.05 -2.63 15.62
CA LEU A 50 0.73 -3.22 15.39
C LEU A 50 0.84 -4.70 15.02
N ILE A 51 1.75 -5.06 14.12
CA ILE A 51 1.98 -6.45 13.73
C ILE A 51 2.45 -7.29 14.91
N GLU A 52 3.40 -6.77 15.70
CA GLU A 52 3.89 -7.46 16.89
C GLU A 52 2.75 -7.71 17.89
N TYR A 53 1.93 -6.69 18.15
CA TYR A 53 0.76 -6.80 19.03
C TYR A 53 -0.22 -7.87 18.53
N LEU A 54 -0.57 -7.84 17.24
CA LEU A 54 -1.51 -8.81 16.66
C LEU A 54 -0.97 -10.23 16.75
N ASN A 55 0.30 -10.44 16.42
CA ASN A 55 0.90 -11.76 16.44
C ASN A 55 1.06 -12.31 17.87
N LYS A 56 1.32 -11.46 18.87
CA LYS A 56 1.30 -11.83 20.29
C LYS A 56 -0.10 -12.23 20.78
N ASN A 57 -1.14 -11.70 20.14
CA ASN A 57 -2.55 -12.00 20.47
C ASN A 57 -3.17 -13.08 19.59
N GLY A 58 -2.36 -13.94 18.98
CA GLY A 58 -2.80 -15.14 18.28
C GLY A 58 -3.12 -14.97 16.78
N HIS A 59 -2.90 -13.80 16.22
CA HIS A 59 -2.92 -13.63 14.78
C HIS A 59 -1.57 -14.04 14.17
N HIS A 60 -1.58 -14.43 12.89
CA HIS A 60 -0.37 -14.87 12.18
C HIS A 60 -0.21 -14.05 10.90
N VAL A 61 0.03 -12.75 11.06
CA VAL A 61 0.29 -11.83 9.95
C VAL A 61 1.74 -11.98 9.51
N LYS A 62 1.97 -12.29 8.24
CA LYS A 62 3.30 -12.18 7.65
C LYS A 62 3.60 -10.71 7.40
N TYR A 63 4.75 -10.25 7.86
CA TYR A 63 5.13 -8.86 7.71
C TYR A 63 6.52 -8.73 7.10
N GLN A 64 6.64 -7.85 6.10
CA GLN A 64 7.92 -7.53 5.50
C GLN A 64 8.04 -6.03 5.27
N ARG A 65 9.12 -5.45 5.77
CA ARG A 65 9.56 -4.10 5.41
C ARG A 65 10.41 -4.16 4.16
N ILE A 66 10.02 -3.42 3.13
CA ILE A 66 10.70 -3.32 1.84
C ILE A 66 11.49 -2.02 1.82
N THR A 67 12.80 -2.10 1.68
CA THR A 67 13.68 -0.94 1.63
C THR A 67 14.08 -0.64 0.19
N LEU A 68 13.84 0.60 -0.27
CA LEU A 68 14.10 1.05 -1.64
C LEU A 68 15.32 1.99 -1.71
N GLN A 69 16.41 1.66 -1.01
CA GLN A 69 17.57 2.55 -0.83
C GLN A 69 18.24 2.97 -2.15
N GLY A 70 18.42 2.06 -3.10
CA GLY A 70 19.06 2.39 -4.37
C GLY A 70 18.26 3.35 -5.25
N LEU A 71 16.93 3.36 -5.08
CA LEU A 71 16.03 4.24 -5.81
C LEU A 71 15.96 5.63 -5.17
N VAL A 72 15.98 5.71 -3.85
CA VAL A 72 15.72 6.94 -3.09
C VAL A 72 16.68 8.07 -3.47
N GLY A 73 17.95 7.76 -3.69
CA GLY A 73 18.95 8.75 -4.06
C GLY A 73 18.77 9.36 -5.47
N LEU A 74 17.87 8.81 -6.26
CA LEU A 74 17.53 9.28 -7.60
C LEU A 74 16.21 10.09 -7.65
N LEU A 75 15.49 10.12 -6.53
CA LEU A 75 14.19 10.78 -6.45
C LEU A 75 14.34 12.19 -5.88
N ASP A 76 13.78 13.16 -6.58
CA ASP A 76 13.69 14.55 -6.15
C ASP A 76 12.31 14.82 -5.57
N SER A 77 12.24 14.96 -4.24
CA SER A 77 10.99 15.23 -3.51
C SER A 77 11.27 15.71 -2.10
N ASN A 78 10.49 16.66 -1.62
CA ASN A 78 10.56 17.16 -0.24
C ASN A 78 10.19 16.12 0.83
N LEU A 79 9.58 15.00 0.44
CA LEU A 79 9.25 13.89 1.36
C LEU A 79 10.40 12.92 1.58
N VAL A 80 11.48 13.01 0.81
CA VAL A 80 12.68 12.17 0.95
C VAL A 80 13.68 12.87 1.87
N LYS A 81 14.45 12.10 2.66
CA LYS A 81 15.51 12.64 3.49
C LYS A 81 16.53 13.41 2.65
N GLY A 82 16.80 14.66 3.00
CA GLY A 82 17.68 15.57 2.25
C GLY A 82 16.96 16.45 1.24
N GLY A 83 15.65 16.28 1.03
CA GLY A 83 14.83 17.27 0.32
C GLY A 83 14.55 18.52 1.15
N ASP A 84 13.99 19.56 0.52
CA ASP A 84 13.58 20.80 1.20
C ASP A 84 12.50 20.53 2.26
N ASP A 85 12.26 21.49 3.14
CA ASP A 85 11.20 21.38 4.14
C ASP A 85 9.84 21.27 3.48
N VAL A 86 8.97 20.45 4.08
CA VAL A 86 7.58 20.30 3.60
C VAL A 86 6.88 21.65 3.82
N PRO A 87 6.28 22.26 2.77
CA PRO A 87 5.60 23.54 2.90
C PRO A 87 4.48 23.47 3.96
N GLU A 88 4.47 24.44 4.86
CA GLU A 88 3.37 24.66 5.80
C GLU A 88 2.36 25.63 5.19
N GLY A 89 1.09 25.27 5.11
CA GLY A 89 0.03 26.16 4.64
C GLY A 89 -1.09 25.49 3.85
N HIS A 90 -2.01 26.31 3.32
CA HIS A 90 -3.09 25.84 2.47
C HIS A 90 -2.52 25.19 1.20
N TYR A 91 -2.99 23.98 0.92
CA TYR A 91 -2.60 23.18 -0.24
C TYR A 91 -3.06 23.86 -1.54
N GLU A 92 -2.20 24.69 -2.12
CA GLU A 92 -2.33 25.10 -3.52
C GLU A 92 -1.70 24.03 -4.42
N GLU A 93 -2.21 23.84 -5.63
CA GLU A 93 -1.78 22.75 -6.55
C GLU A 93 -0.26 22.69 -6.76
N ASP A 94 0.40 23.85 -6.78
CA ASP A 94 1.86 23.91 -6.99
C ASP A 94 2.65 23.42 -5.78
N ASN A 95 2.22 23.72 -4.56
CA ASN A 95 2.87 23.22 -3.32
C ASN A 95 2.70 21.71 -3.15
N MET A 96 1.63 21.14 -3.70
CA MET A 96 1.38 19.71 -3.63
C MET A 96 2.29 18.90 -4.54
N LYS A 97 2.69 19.45 -5.69
CA LYS A 97 3.63 18.78 -6.60
C LYS A 97 4.99 18.52 -5.95
N ASP A 98 5.45 19.43 -5.09
CA ASP A 98 6.73 19.31 -4.39
C ASP A 98 6.72 18.22 -3.31
N THR A 99 5.55 17.75 -2.89
CA THR A 99 5.39 16.65 -1.93
C THR A 99 5.27 15.28 -2.58
N VAL A 100 5.14 15.20 -3.90
CA VAL A 100 4.96 13.94 -4.63
C VAL A 100 6.31 13.27 -4.85
N VAL A 101 6.45 12.05 -4.34
CA VAL A 101 7.55 11.16 -4.71
C VAL A 101 7.23 10.57 -6.09
N PRO A 102 8.07 10.84 -7.12
CA PRO A 102 7.73 10.46 -8.49
C PRO A 102 7.41 8.97 -8.63
N ASN A 103 6.27 8.67 -9.25
CA ASN A 103 5.82 7.30 -9.58
C ASN A 103 5.72 6.33 -8.37
N ARG A 104 5.66 6.85 -7.14
CA ARG A 104 5.72 6.06 -5.91
C ARG A 104 4.65 4.97 -5.84
N ASN A 105 3.39 5.33 -6.06
CA ASN A 105 2.29 4.38 -5.92
C ASN A 105 2.34 3.29 -7.01
N LYS A 106 2.83 3.60 -8.21
CA LYS A 106 3.07 2.61 -9.26
C LYS A 106 4.18 1.63 -8.88
N ILE A 107 5.26 2.11 -8.27
CA ILE A 107 6.36 1.27 -7.78
C ILE A 107 5.83 0.32 -6.70
N PHE A 108 5.09 0.84 -5.73
CA PHE A 108 4.52 0.04 -4.66
C PHE A 108 3.51 -0.99 -5.20
N SER A 109 2.62 -0.59 -6.10
CA SER A 109 1.65 -1.51 -6.70
C SER A 109 2.34 -2.64 -7.45
N SER A 110 3.40 -2.36 -8.18
CA SER A 110 4.16 -3.37 -8.91
C SER A 110 4.77 -4.42 -7.98
N ILE A 111 5.32 -3.99 -6.84
CA ILE A 111 5.87 -4.91 -5.83
C ILE A 111 4.75 -5.73 -5.17
N ILE A 112 3.65 -5.10 -4.80
CA ILE A 112 2.49 -5.78 -4.18
C ILE A 112 1.91 -6.81 -5.15
N GLN A 113 1.76 -6.46 -6.42
CA GLN A 113 1.28 -7.36 -7.47
C GLN A 113 2.20 -8.56 -7.63
N ALA A 114 3.52 -8.36 -7.63
CA ALA A 114 4.49 -9.44 -7.73
C ALA A 114 4.40 -10.40 -6.53
N VAL A 115 4.26 -9.89 -5.32
CA VAL A 115 4.09 -10.71 -4.11
C VAL A 115 2.77 -11.48 -4.14
N ALA A 116 1.66 -10.83 -4.51
CA ALA A 116 0.36 -11.47 -4.61
C ALA A 116 0.35 -12.59 -5.67
N LEU A 117 0.93 -12.34 -6.84
CA LEU A 117 1.02 -13.33 -7.91
C LEU A 117 1.89 -14.54 -7.48
N SER A 118 3.02 -14.30 -6.82
CA SER A 118 3.86 -15.36 -6.30
C SER A 118 3.12 -16.25 -5.29
N ILE A 119 2.33 -15.66 -4.38
CA ILE A 119 1.50 -16.42 -3.45
C ILE A 119 0.45 -17.22 -4.20
N ALA A 120 -0.23 -16.61 -5.17
CA ALA A 120 -1.26 -17.27 -5.96
C ALA A 120 -0.73 -18.49 -6.70
N GLN A 121 0.44 -18.37 -7.32
CA GLN A 121 1.09 -19.46 -8.07
C GLN A 121 1.57 -20.59 -7.16
N VAL A 122 2.26 -20.25 -6.06
CA VAL A 122 2.83 -21.25 -5.14
C VAL A 122 1.73 -22.00 -4.38
N ARG A 123 0.66 -21.33 -4.01
CA ARG A 123 -0.44 -21.93 -3.23
C ARG A 123 -1.61 -22.40 -4.09
N GLU A 124 -1.55 -22.16 -5.39
CA GLU A 124 -2.64 -22.51 -6.34
C GLU A 124 -4.00 -21.98 -5.88
N CYS A 125 -4.06 -20.72 -5.47
CA CYS A 125 -5.26 -20.08 -4.93
C CYS A 125 -5.41 -18.63 -5.39
N ASP A 126 -6.61 -18.08 -5.21
CA ASP A 126 -6.86 -16.67 -5.43
C ASP A 126 -6.25 -15.83 -4.30
N VAL A 127 -5.78 -14.64 -4.63
CA VAL A 127 -5.21 -13.68 -3.70
C VAL A 127 -5.84 -12.31 -3.92
N ASP A 128 -6.32 -11.70 -2.85
CA ASP A 128 -6.83 -10.34 -2.88
C ASP A 128 -5.74 -9.33 -2.49
N ILE A 129 -5.61 -8.25 -3.27
CA ILE A 129 -4.85 -7.08 -2.87
C ILE A 129 -5.83 -6.09 -2.23
N ALA A 130 -5.67 -5.84 -0.94
CA ALA A 130 -6.54 -4.94 -0.20
C ALA A 130 -5.97 -3.53 -0.16
N MET A 131 -6.81 -2.54 -0.44
CA MET A 131 -6.43 -1.13 -0.46
C MET A 131 -7.29 -0.34 0.54
N GLY A 132 -6.62 0.48 1.35
CA GLY A 132 -7.25 1.43 2.28
C GLY A 132 -7.55 2.75 1.60
N ILE A 133 -8.45 2.74 0.60
CA ILE A 133 -8.82 3.92 -0.17
C ILE A 133 -10.21 4.37 0.23
N HIS A 134 -10.38 5.69 0.36
CA HIS A 134 -11.66 6.37 0.53
C HIS A 134 -12.03 7.18 -0.71
N ALA A 135 -13.31 7.36 -0.95
CA ALA A 135 -13.80 8.12 -2.11
C ALA A 135 -13.30 9.58 -2.14
N GLY A 136 -12.98 10.17 -0.97
CA GLY A 136 -12.43 11.51 -0.85
C GLY A 136 -10.96 11.65 -1.29
N ASP A 137 -10.22 10.57 -1.36
CA ASP A 137 -8.77 10.61 -1.68
C ASP A 137 -8.50 10.85 -3.18
N HIS A 138 -9.52 10.69 -4.03
CA HIS A 138 -9.39 10.76 -5.49
C HIS A 138 -9.20 12.16 -6.06
N ALA A 139 -9.50 13.20 -5.27
CA ALA A 139 -9.57 14.56 -5.81
C ALA A 139 -8.19 15.19 -6.06
N ILE A 140 -7.15 14.73 -5.38
CA ILE A 140 -5.88 15.44 -5.24
C ILE A 140 -4.77 14.79 -6.07
N TYR A 141 -4.55 13.48 -5.93
CA TYR A 141 -3.43 12.80 -6.57
C TYR A 141 -3.88 11.95 -7.76
N PRO A 142 -3.25 12.12 -8.96
CA PRO A 142 -3.62 11.34 -10.16
C PRO A 142 -3.57 9.83 -9.94
N ASP A 143 -2.58 9.34 -9.20
CA ASP A 143 -2.36 7.92 -8.91
C ASP A 143 -3.26 7.33 -7.80
N CYS A 144 -4.15 8.14 -7.25
CA CYS A 144 -5.25 7.69 -6.40
C CYS A 144 -6.57 7.50 -7.16
N ARG A 145 -6.64 7.91 -8.44
CA ARG A 145 -7.86 7.87 -9.25
C ARG A 145 -8.19 6.45 -9.72
N GLN A 146 -9.49 6.20 -9.94
CA GLN A 146 -9.95 4.89 -10.42
C GLN A 146 -9.35 4.54 -11.78
N GLU A 147 -9.25 5.51 -12.70
CA GLU A 147 -8.68 5.32 -14.04
C GLU A 147 -7.24 4.83 -13.99
N PHE A 148 -6.43 5.37 -13.07
CA PHE A 148 -5.06 4.91 -12.87
C PHE A 148 -5.04 3.46 -12.37
N ARG A 149 -5.86 3.13 -11.37
CA ARG A 149 -5.91 1.77 -10.82
C ARG A 149 -6.37 0.74 -11.84
N ASP A 150 -7.36 1.09 -12.65
CA ASP A 150 -7.87 0.21 -13.71
C ASP A 150 -6.81 -0.03 -14.79
N ALA A 151 -6.10 1.03 -15.21
CA ALA A 151 -5.01 0.91 -16.17
C ALA A 151 -3.83 0.10 -15.64
N ASP A 152 -3.46 0.30 -14.37
CA ASP A 152 -2.40 -0.45 -13.70
C ASP A 152 -2.73 -1.94 -13.58
N TYR A 153 -3.95 -2.25 -13.17
CA TYR A 153 -4.41 -3.64 -13.10
C TYR A 153 -4.51 -4.30 -14.47
N GLU A 154 -4.97 -3.57 -15.48
CA GLU A 154 -5.01 -4.09 -16.85
C GLU A 154 -3.61 -4.40 -17.39
N ALA A 155 -2.63 -3.51 -17.17
CA ALA A 155 -1.24 -3.76 -17.52
C ALA A 155 -0.67 -5.00 -16.80
N PHE A 156 -0.98 -5.17 -15.52
CA PHE A 156 -0.60 -6.35 -14.76
C PHE A 156 -1.20 -7.64 -15.33
N LYS A 157 -2.48 -7.65 -15.68
CA LYS A 157 -3.15 -8.80 -16.27
C LYS A 157 -2.57 -9.19 -17.62
N GLN A 158 -2.29 -8.22 -18.47
CA GLN A 158 -1.72 -8.46 -19.80
C GLN A 158 -0.26 -8.92 -19.73
N GLY A 159 0.48 -8.50 -18.72
CA GLY A 159 1.91 -8.77 -18.60
C GLY A 159 2.26 -10.06 -17.86
N ASN A 160 1.31 -10.77 -17.28
CA ASN A 160 1.60 -11.92 -16.42
C ASN A 160 0.66 -13.10 -16.63
N TRP A 161 1.21 -14.30 -16.62
CA TRP A 161 0.43 -15.53 -16.50
C TRP A 161 -0.21 -15.64 -15.12
N ASP A 162 -1.37 -16.28 -15.02
CA ASP A 162 -2.13 -16.49 -13.78
C ASP A 162 -2.60 -15.20 -13.07
N ALA A 163 -2.50 -14.05 -13.72
CA ALA A 163 -2.87 -12.77 -13.12
C ALA A 163 -4.36 -12.65 -12.77
N ASP A 164 -5.22 -13.46 -13.40
CA ASP A 164 -6.65 -13.59 -13.10
C ASP A 164 -6.93 -14.12 -11.68
N LYS A 165 -5.95 -14.78 -11.05
CA LYS A 165 -6.02 -15.22 -9.65
C LYS A 165 -5.80 -14.07 -8.65
N VAL A 166 -5.33 -12.92 -9.11
CA VAL A 166 -5.09 -11.74 -8.25
C VAL A 166 -6.16 -10.69 -8.53
N LYS A 167 -6.85 -10.23 -7.48
CA LYS A 167 -7.90 -9.22 -7.56
C LYS A 167 -7.69 -8.14 -6.53
N TYR A 168 -8.17 -6.93 -6.84
CA TYR A 168 -8.18 -5.81 -5.89
C TYR A 168 -9.51 -5.77 -5.13
N ILE A 169 -9.43 -5.49 -3.83
CA ILE A 169 -10.58 -5.20 -2.98
C ILE A 169 -10.39 -3.86 -2.26
N THR A 170 -11.48 -3.12 -2.11
CA THR A 170 -11.51 -1.81 -1.46
C THR A 170 -12.63 -1.79 -0.40
N PRO A 171 -12.41 -2.39 0.79
CA PRO A 171 -13.47 -2.64 1.76
C PRO A 171 -14.20 -1.38 2.23
N TYR A 172 -13.52 -0.23 2.23
CA TYR A 172 -14.01 1.04 2.78
C TYR A 172 -14.15 2.15 1.75
N LEU A 173 -14.22 1.82 0.44
CA LEU A 173 -14.28 2.83 -0.62
C LEU A 173 -15.41 3.85 -0.41
N TYR A 174 -16.57 3.40 0.05
CA TYR A 174 -17.76 4.21 0.29
C TYR A 174 -18.05 4.45 1.79
N GLY A 175 -17.12 4.11 2.67
CA GLY A 175 -17.24 4.33 4.10
C GLY A 175 -16.77 5.72 4.52
N ASP A 176 -17.34 6.24 5.60
CA ASP A 176 -16.83 7.41 6.30
C ASP A 176 -15.65 7.05 7.21
N LYS A 177 -14.73 8.01 7.41
CA LYS A 177 -13.62 7.87 8.37
C LYS A 177 -14.07 7.96 9.83
N PHE A 178 -15.34 8.26 10.06
CA PHE A 178 -15.95 8.46 11.39
C PHE A 178 -17.06 7.47 11.67
#